data_8fcff430c8e34e6ecdbd662b09c91f77
#
_entry.id   8fcff430c8e34e6ecdbd662b09c91f77
#
_cell.length_a   1.000
_cell.length_b   1.000
_cell.length_c   1.000
_cell.angle_alpha   90.00
_cell.angle_beta   90.00
_cell.angle_gamma   90.00
#
_symmetry.space_group_name_H-M   'P 1'
#
loop_
_entity.id
_entity.type
_entity.pdbx_description
1 polymer ?
#
loop_
_entity_poly.entity_id
_entity_poly.type
_entity_poly.pdbx_seq_one_letter_code
_entity_poly.pdbx_strand_id
1 'polypeptide(L)'
;MIGKISTPRGEHVEPLLYYLFGPGRHEEHADPHIVAGWRHPASLEPALRPDGKRDFAQLTGLLKQPQAALGERGYLRPVWHCSMRAAPEDRMLSDDEWAAIAHEVMHRTGLSPCGQEDEAVRWIAVRHGDDHIHLVAMLACQDGGRPGLS
;
A
#
# COMPACT_ATOMS: atom_id res chain seq x y z
N MET A 1 -12.84 -12.86 6.66
CA MET A 1 -12.09 -11.75 6.07
C MET A 1 -12.24 -11.77 4.55
N ILE A 2 -12.44 -10.62 3.94
CA ILE A 2 -12.65 -10.51 2.50
C ILE A 2 -11.61 -9.58 1.92
N GLY A 3 -10.90 -10.07 0.87
CA GLY A 3 -9.96 -9.27 0.10
C GLY A 3 -10.53 -8.92 -1.27
N LYS A 4 -10.27 -7.72 -1.75
CA LYS A 4 -10.71 -7.28 -3.07
C LYS A 4 -9.60 -6.52 -3.78
N ILE A 5 -9.21 -7.02 -4.94
CA ILE A 5 -8.24 -6.34 -5.80
C ILE A 5 -9.01 -5.40 -6.73
N SER A 6 -8.59 -4.12 -6.75
CA SER A 6 -9.22 -3.11 -7.60
C SER A 6 -8.82 -3.31 -9.06
N THR A 7 -9.80 -3.30 -9.96
CA THR A 7 -9.60 -3.42 -11.40
C THR A 7 -10.39 -2.35 -12.14
N PRO A 8 -9.82 -1.76 -13.20
CA PRO A 8 -8.41 -1.88 -13.63
C PRO A 8 -7.44 -1.25 -12.63
N ARG A 9 -6.15 -1.59 -12.76
CA ARG A 9 -5.11 -0.93 -11.96
C ARG A 9 -5.04 0.56 -12.27
N GLY A 10 -4.51 1.35 -11.32
CA GLY A 10 -4.36 2.79 -11.48
C GLY A 10 -3.09 3.18 -12.24
N GLU A 11 -3.12 4.35 -12.83
CA GLU A 11 -1.97 4.93 -13.53
C GLU A 11 -1.09 5.76 -12.57
N HIS A 12 -1.69 6.41 -11.59
CA HIS A 12 -1.03 7.32 -10.65
C HIS A 12 -1.35 6.94 -9.22
N VAL A 13 -0.34 6.94 -8.35
CA VAL A 13 -0.50 6.57 -6.94
C VAL A 13 -1.02 7.74 -6.09
N GLU A 14 -0.76 8.98 -6.48
CA GLU A 14 -1.08 10.16 -5.68
C GLU A 14 -2.56 10.27 -5.33
N PRO A 15 -3.51 10.17 -6.27
CA PRO A 15 -4.94 10.27 -5.93
C PRO A 15 -5.38 9.21 -4.92
N LEU A 16 -4.83 7.99 -5.02
CA LEU A 16 -5.15 6.92 -4.08
C LEU A 16 -4.67 7.26 -2.67
N LEU A 17 -3.44 7.77 -2.54
CA LEU A 17 -2.91 8.17 -1.23
C LEU A 17 -3.71 9.31 -0.62
N TYR A 18 -4.10 10.31 -1.39
CA TYR A 18 -4.95 11.40 -0.90
C TYR A 18 -6.29 10.88 -0.40
N TYR A 19 -6.88 9.92 -1.09
CA TYR A 19 -8.13 9.29 -0.66
C TYR A 19 -7.95 8.50 0.64
N LEU A 20 -6.93 7.65 0.71
CA LEU A 20 -6.72 6.74 1.86
C LEU A 20 -6.38 7.50 3.15
N PHE A 21 -5.64 8.60 3.06
CA PHE A 21 -5.27 9.40 4.23
C PHE A 21 -6.24 10.55 4.51
N GLY A 22 -7.23 10.75 3.64
CA GLY A 22 -8.27 11.75 3.84
C GLY A 22 -9.45 11.22 4.65
N PRO A 23 -10.49 12.04 4.85
CA PRO A 23 -11.65 11.65 5.65
C PRO A 23 -12.57 10.64 4.96
N GLY A 24 -12.38 10.37 3.66
CA GLY A 24 -13.32 9.58 2.88
C GLY A 24 -14.50 10.42 2.40
N ARG A 25 -15.38 9.80 1.58
CA ARG A 25 -16.53 10.51 0.98
C ARG A 25 -17.57 10.92 2.01
N HIS A 26 -17.66 10.16 3.12
CA HIS A 26 -18.67 10.36 4.17
C HIS A 26 -18.01 10.44 5.54
N GLU A 27 -16.75 10.88 5.59
CA GLU A 27 -15.96 10.98 6.81
C GLU A 27 -15.82 9.64 7.56
N GLU A 28 -15.88 8.53 6.82
CA GLU A 28 -15.77 7.17 7.38
C GLU A 28 -14.34 6.76 7.71
N HIS A 29 -13.33 7.48 7.20
CA HIS A 29 -11.93 7.19 7.51
C HIS A 29 -11.56 7.76 8.87
N ALA A 30 -10.97 6.91 9.72
CA ALA A 30 -10.55 7.28 11.07
C ALA A 30 -9.08 6.94 11.25
N ASP A 31 -8.30 7.92 11.72
CA ASP A 31 -6.89 7.77 12.09
C ASP A 31 -6.07 7.03 11.03
N PRO A 32 -6.04 7.50 9.76
CA PRO A 32 -5.28 6.82 8.72
C PRO A 32 -3.79 6.81 9.03
N HIS A 33 -3.19 5.61 8.99
CA HIS A 33 -1.76 5.44 9.24
C HIS A 33 -1.25 4.17 8.56
N ILE A 34 0.07 4.11 8.34
CA ILE A 34 0.72 2.95 7.73
C ILE A 34 1.01 1.92 8.82
N VAL A 35 0.57 0.68 8.63
CA VAL A 35 0.81 -0.43 9.56
C VAL A 35 1.90 -1.39 9.07
N ALA A 36 2.21 -1.40 7.78
CA ALA A 36 3.23 -2.27 7.18
C ALA A 36 3.70 -1.68 5.86
N GLY A 37 4.82 -2.16 5.36
CA GLY A 37 5.36 -1.75 4.07
C GLY A 37 6.64 -2.51 3.74
N TRP A 38 7.30 -2.11 2.66
CA TRP A 38 8.59 -2.71 2.27
C TRP A 38 9.74 -2.30 3.20
N ARG A 39 9.50 -1.35 4.08
CA ARG A 39 10.39 -0.90 5.14
C ARG A 39 9.58 -0.75 6.43
N HIS A 40 10.26 -0.40 7.52
CA HIS A 40 9.56 -0.13 8.78
C HIS A 40 8.50 0.96 8.59
N PRO A 41 7.26 0.74 9.07
CA PRO A 41 6.15 1.68 8.83
C PRO A 41 6.44 3.12 9.22
N ALA A 42 7.14 3.33 10.33
CA ALA A 42 7.46 4.68 10.82
C ALA A 42 8.32 5.47 9.82
N SER A 43 9.17 4.78 9.03
CA SER A 43 10.00 5.44 8.02
C SER A 43 9.24 5.81 6.76
N LEU A 44 8.04 5.26 6.58
CA LEU A 44 7.20 5.47 5.39
C LEU A 44 6.03 6.43 5.66
N GLU A 45 5.68 6.63 6.94
CA GLU A 45 4.54 7.46 7.32
C GLU A 45 4.69 8.88 6.79
N PRO A 46 3.70 9.39 6.00
CA PRO A 46 3.78 10.75 5.50
C PRO A 46 3.72 11.77 6.64
N ALA A 47 4.57 12.80 6.56
CA ALA A 47 4.67 13.80 7.59
C ALA A 47 3.35 14.57 7.76
N LEU A 48 2.99 14.84 9.01
CA LEU A 48 1.81 15.65 9.33
C LEU A 48 2.21 17.14 9.28
N ARG A 49 1.52 17.91 8.46
CA ARG A 49 1.75 19.35 8.32
C ARG A 49 1.03 20.12 9.44
N PRO A 50 1.45 21.36 9.74
CA PRO A 50 0.76 22.18 10.74
C PRO A 50 -0.73 22.41 10.47
N ASP A 51 -1.14 22.37 9.18
CA ASP A 51 -2.56 22.53 8.79
C ASP A 51 -3.39 21.25 8.96
N GLY A 52 -2.81 20.19 9.51
CA GLY A 52 -3.47 18.91 9.72
C GLY A 52 -3.46 17.99 8.50
N LYS A 53 -2.93 18.44 7.37
CA LYS A 53 -2.81 17.62 6.15
C LYS A 53 -1.47 16.89 6.13
N ARG A 54 -1.39 15.84 5.33
CA ARG A 54 -0.17 15.06 5.16
C ARG A 54 0.65 15.57 4.00
N ASP A 55 1.97 15.52 4.13
CA ASP A 55 2.91 15.76 3.03
C ASP A 55 3.33 14.40 2.45
N PHE A 56 2.93 14.12 1.21
CA PHE A 56 3.17 12.84 0.56
C PHE A 56 4.42 12.84 -0.33
N ALA A 57 5.15 13.94 -0.44
CA ALA A 57 6.24 14.08 -1.41
C ALA A 57 7.30 12.99 -1.28
N GLN A 58 7.75 12.71 -0.05
CA GLN A 58 8.77 11.69 0.19
C GLN A 58 8.24 10.29 -0.14
N LEU A 59 7.05 9.94 0.35
CA LEU A 59 6.47 8.62 0.14
C LEU A 59 6.19 8.36 -1.34
N THR A 60 5.58 9.31 -2.05
CA THR A 60 5.31 9.16 -3.47
C THR A 60 6.58 9.03 -4.29
N GLY A 61 7.60 9.82 -3.97
CA GLY A 61 8.90 9.72 -4.63
C GLY A 61 9.54 8.35 -4.46
N LEU A 62 9.51 7.82 -3.24
CA LEU A 62 10.04 6.49 -2.95
C LEU A 62 9.25 5.39 -3.66
N LEU A 63 7.93 5.44 -3.62
CA LEU A 63 7.07 4.45 -4.27
C LEU A 63 7.27 4.41 -5.79
N LYS A 64 7.44 5.58 -6.40
CA LYS A 64 7.53 5.70 -7.86
C LYS A 64 8.92 5.42 -8.43
N GLN A 65 9.95 5.39 -7.60
CA GLN A 65 11.34 5.30 -8.05
C GLN A 65 11.64 4.08 -8.93
N PRO A 66 11.25 2.84 -8.58
CA PRO A 66 11.51 1.69 -9.45
C PRO A 66 10.79 1.77 -10.80
N GLN A 67 9.56 2.26 -10.82
CA GLN A 67 8.79 2.46 -12.05
C GLN A 67 9.46 3.50 -12.96
N ALA A 68 9.90 4.61 -12.39
CA ALA A 68 10.59 5.67 -13.12
C ALA A 68 11.90 5.17 -13.73
N ALA A 69 12.62 4.29 -13.01
CA ALA A 69 13.87 3.72 -13.50
C ALA A 69 13.69 2.81 -14.72
N LEU A 70 12.51 2.22 -14.91
CA LEU A 70 12.19 1.42 -16.09
C LEU A 70 12.01 2.25 -17.36
N GLY A 71 11.70 3.55 -17.23
CA GLY A 71 11.45 4.43 -18.37
C GLY A 71 10.32 3.88 -19.26
N GLU A 72 10.59 3.73 -20.55
CA GLU A 72 9.59 3.26 -21.52
C GLU A 72 9.16 1.80 -21.27
N ARG A 73 9.95 1.02 -20.53
CA ARG A 73 9.61 -0.36 -20.17
C ARG A 73 8.71 -0.44 -18.94
N GLY A 74 8.34 0.70 -18.34
CA GLY A 74 7.47 0.74 -17.19
C GLY A 74 6.04 0.30 -17.52
N TYR A 75 5.29 0.00 -16.47
CA TYR A 75 3.88 -0.35 -16.61
C TYR A 75 3.06 0.88 -17.00
N LEU A 76 2.04 0.70 -17.86
CA LEU A 76 1.06 1.75 -18.14
C LEU A 76 0.15 1.99 -16.94
N ARG A 77 -0.13 0.93 -16.17
CA ARG A 77 -0.97 0.99 -14.96
C ARG A 77 -0.20 0.33 -13.80
N PRO A 78 0.75 1.07 -13.19
CA PRO A 78 1.65 0.49 -12.20
C PRO A 78 1.05 0.35 -10.80
N VAL A 79 -0.09 0.95 -10.52
CA VAL A 79 -0.66 0.98 -9.17
C VAL A 79 -1.56 -0.22 -8.93
N TRP A 80 -1.12 -1.12 -8.04
CA TRP A 80 -1.89 -2.26 -7.59
C TRP A 80 -2.52 -1.92 -6.23
N HIS A 81 -3.81 -2.19 -6.07
CA HIS A 81 -4.55 -1.85 -4.87
C HIS A 81 -5.42 -3.03 -4.45
N CYS A 82 -5.33 -3.39 -3.18
CA CYS A 82 -6.16 -4.45 -2.59
C CYS A 82 -6.70 -3.99 -1.25
N SER A 83 -8.00 -4.10 -1.04
CA SER A 83 -8.61 -3.86 0.26
C SER A 83 -8.83 -5.19 0.97
N MET A 84 -8.58 -5.22 2.29
CA MET A 84 -8.83 -6.37 3.16
C MET A 84 -9.73 -5.92 4.30
N ARG A 85 -10.87 -6.58 4.45
CA ARG A 85 -11.86 -6.24 5.47
C ARG A 85 -12.18 -7.45 6.35
N ALA A 86 -12.17 -7.24 7.66
CA ALA A 86 -12.62 -8.24 8.62
C ALA A 86 -14.15 -8.37 8.58
N ALA A 87 -14.68 -9.53 8.95
CA ALA A 87 -16.12 -9.71 9.08
C ALA A 87 -16.67 -8.88 10.25
N PRO A 88 -17.94 -8.42 10.18
CA PRO A 88 -18.51 -7.59 11.26
C PRO A 88 -18.51 -8.27 12.64
N GLU A 89 -18.59 -9.59 12.66
CA GLU A 89 -18.60 -10.39 13.90
C GLU A 89 -17.20 -10.69 14.43
N ASP A 90 -16.14 -10.38 13.67
CA ASP A 90 -14.77 -10.63 14.11
C ASP A 90 -14.36 -9.61 15.19
N ARG A 91 -13.44 -10.04 16.09
CA ARG A 91 -12.84 -9.11 17.02
C ARG A 91 -12.01 -8.05 16.30
N MET A 92 -11.81 -6.92 16.93
CA MET A 92 -10.92 -5.89 16.42
C MET A 92 -9.47 -6.41 16.40
N LEU A 93 -8.79 -6.28 15.26
CA LEU A 93 -7.39 -6.67 15.11
C LEU A 93 -6.48 -5.49 15.46
N SER A 94 -5.33 -5.79 16.07
CA SER A 94 -4.30 -4.80 16.34
C SER A 94 -3.56 -4.42 15.05
N ASP A 95 -2.81 -3.32 15.09
CA ASP A 95 -1.95 -2.93 13.97
C ASP A 95 -0.93 -4.03 13.62
N ASP A 96 -0.35 -4.69 14.63
CA ASP A 96 0.59 -5.78 14.40
C ASP A 96 -0.06 -6.98 13.71
N GLU A 97 -1.30 -7.29 14.07
CA GLU A 97 -2.05 -8.36 13.43
C GLU A 97 -2.38 -8.01 11.97
N TRP A 98 -2.79 -6.76 11.71
CA TRP A 98 -3.01 -6.30 10.34
C TRP A 98 -1.71 -6.30 9.53
N ALA A 99 -0.59 -5.93 10.15
CA ALA A 99 0.72 -5.98 9.49
C ALA A 99 1.08 -7.41 9.07
N ALA A 100 0.84 -8.40 9.93
CA ALA A 100 1.08 -9.80 9.60
C ALA A 100 0.22 -10.27 8.43
N ILE A 101 -1.05 -9.87 8.40
CA ILE A 101 -1.95 -10.17 7.28
C ILE A 101 -1.45 -9.54 5.99
N ALA A 102 -1.02 -8.27 6.05
CA ALA A 102 -0.50 -7.56 4.88
C ALA A 102 0.73 -8.25 4.29
N HIS A 103 1.69 -8.62 5.13
CA HIS A 103 2.89 -9.35 4.69
C HIS A 103 2.54 -10.69 4.05
N GLU A 104 1.58 -11.42 4.61
CA GLU A 104 1.14 -12.71 4.06
C GLU A 104 0.50 -12.52 2.68
N VAL A 105 -0.34 -11.52 2.50
CA VAL A 105 -0.96 -11.23 1.20
C VAL A 105 0.12 -10.87 0.17
N MET A 106 1.06 -10.01 0.53
CA MET A 106 2.13 -9.60 -0.38
C MET A 106 3.03 -10.78 -0.77
N HIS A 107 3.27 -11.70 0.18
CA HIS A 107 4.02 -12.93 -0.11
C HIS A 107 3.26 -13.85 -1.06
N ARG A 108 1.99 -14.14 -0.75
CA ARG A 108 1.17 -15.08 -1.53
C ARG A 108 0.85 -14.61 -2.93
N THR A 109 0.74 -13.29 -3.13
CA THR A 109 0.49 -12.72 -4.46
C THR A 109 1.74 -12.70 -5.35
N GLY A 110 2.92 -12.96 -4.78
CA GLY A 110 4.20 -12.90 -5.51
C GLY A 110 4.77 -11.49 -5.62
N LEU A 111 4.13 -10.49 -4.99
CA LEU A 111 4.62 -9.11 -5.04
C LEU A 111 5.82 -8.89 -4.12
N SER A 112 5.85 -9.60 -3.00
CA SER A 112 6.96 -9.53 -2.03
C SER A 112 7.32 -10.94 -1.56
N PRO A 113 8.08 -11.71 -2.37
CA PRO A 113 8.48 -13.06 -1.99
C PRO A 113 9.36 -13.05 -0.75
N CYS A 114 9.16 -14.02 0.15
CA CYS A 114 9.95 -14.15 1.36
C CYS A 114 11.42 -14.39 1.03
N GLY A 115 12.35 -13.66 1.66
CA GLY A 115 13.78 -13.82 1.46
C GLY A 115 14.33 -13.20 0.17
N GLN A 116 13.49 -12.48 -0.61
CA GLN A 116 13.89 -11.87 -1.88
C GLN A 116 13.52 -10.37 -1.87
N GLU A 117 14.00 -9.65 -0.88
CA GLU A 117 13.65 -8.23 -0.68
C GLU A 117 14.01 -7.34 -1.86
N ASP A 118 15.17 -7.60 -2.50
CA ASP A 118 15.62 -6.80 -3.65
C ASP A 118 14.73 -7.01 -4.88
N GLU A 119 14.05 -8.14 -4.97
CA GLU A 119 13.14 -8.46 -6.06
C GLU A 119 11.70 -8.01 -5.78
N ALA A 120 11.44 -7.56 -4.56
CA ALA A 120 10.10 -7.17 -4.15
C ALA A 120 9.72 -5.80 -4.72
N VAL A 121 8.43 -5.61 -4.91
CA VAL A 121 7.89 -4.29 -5.22
C VAL A 121 7.89 -3.41 -3.96
N ARG A 122 7.79 -2.10 -4.14
CA ARG A 122 7.56 -1.17 -3.03
C ARG A 122 6.07 -1.08 -2.76
N TRP A 123 5.69 -1.24 -1.50
CA TRP A 123 4.29 -1.32 -1.10
C TRP A 123 4.08 -0.78 0.31
N ILE A 124 2.84 -0.40 0.59
CA ILE A 124 2.41 0.00 1.93
C ILE A 124 1.05 -0.62 2.24
N ALA A 125 0.77 -0.75 3.53
CA ALA A 125 -0.56 -1.09 4.02
C ALA A 125 -1.05 0.06 4.89
N VAL A 126 -2.19 0.65 4.54
CA VAL A 126 -2.79 1.78 5.23
C VAL A 126 -4.04 1.30 5.97
N ARG A 127 -4.11 1.55 7.28
CA ARG A 127 -5.30 1.35 8.07
C ARG A 127 -6.00 2.69 8.24
N HIS A 128 -7.27 2.80 7.83
CA HIS A 128 -8.05 4.01 8.03
C HIS A 128 -9.43 3.72 8.63
N GLY A 129 -9.55 2.57 9.29
CA GLY A 129 -10.74 2.14 10.00
C GLY A 129 -10.39 0.96 10.88
N ASP A 130 -11.30 0.61 11.81
CA ASP A 130 -11.03 -0.45 12.77
C ASP A 130 -11.02 -1.83 12.12
N ASP A 131 -11.74 -2.01 11.01
CA ASP A 131 -12.05 -3.31 10.44
C ASP A 131 -11.40 -3.57 9.07
N HIS A 132 -10.54 -2.68 8.58
CA HIS A 132 -9.97 -2.87 7.24
C HIS A 132 -8.65 -2.13 7.01
N ILE A 133 -7.87 -2.66 6.06
CA ILE A 133 -6.65 -2.04 5.54
C ILE A 133 -6.71 -1.98 4.02
N HIS A 134 -5.88 -1.12 3.45
CA HIS A 134 -5.64 -1.05 2.01
C HIS A 134 -4.17 -1.30 1.73
N LEU A 135 -3.91 -2.25 0.82
CA LEU A 135 -2.58 -2.53 0.30
C LEU A 135 -2.40 -1.76 -0.99
N VAL A 136 -1.32 -1.00 -1.09
CA VAL A 136 -0.96 -0.24 -2.28
C VAL A 136 0.46 -0.62 -2.69
N ALA A 137 0.64 -1.06 -3.92
CA ALA A 137 1.95 -1.45 -4.45
C ALA A 137 2.17 -0.81 -5.82
N MET A 138 3.44 -0.49 -6.10
CA MET A 138 3.90 -0.12 -7.44
C MET A 138 4.54 -1.36 -8.06
N LEU A 139 4.07 -1.77 -9.24
CA LEU A 139 4.41 -3.10 -9.79
C LEU A 139 5.85 -3.29 -10.23
N ALA A 140 6.63 -2.23 -10.41
CA ALA A 140 8.05 -2.37 -10.74
C ALA A 140 8.84 -2.87 -9.53
N CYS A 141 9.64 -3.92 -9.71
CA CYS A 141 10.50 -4.43 -8.65
C CYS A 141 11.70 -3.53 -8.43
N GLN A 142 12.27 -3.56 -7.22
CA GLN A 142 13.42 -2.72 -6.85
C GLN A 142 14.67 -3.03 -7.66
N ASP A 143 14.82 -4.26 -8.14
CA ASP A 143 15.94 -4.69 -8.98
C ASP A 143 15.73 -4.42 -10.48
N GLY A 144 14.65 -3.72 -10.85
CA GLY A 144 14.31 -3.45 -12.25
C GLY A 144 13.55 -4.58 -12.93
N GLY A 145 13.22 -5.64 -12.19
CA GLY A 145 12.42 -6.74 -12.72
C GLY A 145 10.92 -6.50 -12.63
N ARG A 146 10.16 -7.53 -12.98
CA ARG A 146 8.70 -7.54 -12.87
C ARG A 146 8.28 -8.68 -11.96
N PRO A 147 7.26 -8.48 -11.07
CA PRO A 147 6.83 -9.54 -10.18
C PRO A 147 6.16 -10.68 -10.94
N GLY A 148 6.36 -11.91 -10.46
CA GLY A 148 5.57 -13.06 -10.89
C GLY A 148 4.29 -13.11 -10.05
N LEU A 149 3.19 -12.58 -10.60
CA LEU A 149 1.91 -12.54 -9.89
C LEU A 149 1.26 -13.93 -9.84
N SER A 150 0.77 -14.29 -8.67
CA SER A 150 0.02 -15.53 -8.44
C SER A 150 -1.48 -15.26 -8.36
#